data_6d79100177bca787d733d1effb40638d
#
_entry.id   6d79100177bca787d733d1effb40638d
#
_cell.length_a   1.000
_cell.length_b   1.000
_cell.length_c   1.000
_cell.angle_alpha   90.00
_cell.angle_beta   90.00
_cell.angle_gamma   90.00
#
_symmetry.space_group_name_H-M   'P 1'
#
loop_
_entity.id
_entity.type
_entity.pdbx_description
1 polymer ?
#
loop_
_entity_poly.entity_id
_entity_poly.type
_entity_poly.pdbx_seq_one_letter_code
_entity_poly.pdbx_strand_id
1 'polypeptide(L)'
;MTYLQKKFGMPTLVDTTADASEFTPGGIPDRSMVPAHVEVASARYQNIDVELDPEAKTYWCYMRGHGNVTQGLLDDLTHMQHSMRRMFAERKHEPETPFDYFVFASRIPGTFSLGGDLAMFADKIRNTDRATLTHYAHSCIDVVHANHTAFDLPVVTMALVQGDALGGGLESALSMDMIVAERSAKMGLPEILFNLFPGMGAYSFLSRRLDAARAEKMILSGRIYSAEELYEMGIVDVLAEDGQGDETVREYIDRQAHRHNAYRGVFQMRRRVNTIPHQELLDVVDIWVDAVLNLQEADMRKMARLTAAQDRRRIALAAASIAAMSAE
;
A
#
# COMPACT_ATOMS: atom_id res chain seq x y z
N MET A 1 22.35 -11.48 21.89
CA MET A 1 22.06 -10.07 21.52
C MET A 1 22.88 -9.72 20.30
N THR A 2 22.22 -9.46 19.19
CA THR A 2 22.87 -9.08 17.93
C THR A 2 23.34 -7.62 17.98
N TYR A 3 24.30 -7.25 17.12
CA TYR A 3 24.83 -5.88 16.99
C TYR A 3 23.72 -4.83 16.82
N LEU A 4 22.62 -5.17 16.14
CA LEU A 4 21.46 -4.30 15.93
C LEU A 4 20.66 -4.02 17.20
N GLN A 5 20.51 -5.01 18.09
CA GLN A 5 19.80 -4.82 19.37
C GLN A 5 20.55 -3.88 20.31
N LYS A 6 21.89 -3.86 20.26
CA LYS A 6 22.71 -2.94 21.09
C LYS A 6 22.69 -1.48 20.58
N LYS A 7 22.49 -1.26 19.28
CA LYS A 7 22.66 0.06 18.68
C LYS A 7 21.35 0.85 18.54
N PHE A 8 20.20 0.18 18.49
CA PHE A 8 18.91 0.81 18.13
C PHE A 8 17.81 0.64 19.18
N GLY A 9 18.11 0.07 20.37
CA GLY A 9 17.13 -0.01 21.46
C GLY A 9 15.82 -0.71 21.09
N MET A 10 15.86 -1.65 20.14
CA MET A 10 14.66 -2.39 19.74
C MET A 10 14.14 -3.19 20.95
N PRO A 11 12.82 -3.10 21.25
CA PRO A 11 12.24 -3.93 22.29
C PRO A 11 12.53 -5.40 21.96
N THR A 12 12.92 -6.15 22.97
CA THR A 12 13.01 -7.61 22.88
C THR A 12 11.69 -8.12 22.35
N LEU A 13 11.73 -8.93 21.28
CA LEU A 13 10.59 -9.70 20.85
C LEU A 13 9.98 -10.34 22.09
N VAL A 14 8.79 -9.89 22.47
CA VAL A 14 8.00 -10.56 23.49
C VAL A 14 7.76 -11.96 22.90
N ASP A 15 8.20 -12.95 23.64
CA ASP A 15 8.03 -14.34 23.31
C ASP A 15 6.52 -14.64 23.35
N THR A 16 5.84 -14.47 22.23
CA THR A 16 4.45 -14.86 22.04
C THR A 16 4.38 -16.35 21.78
N THR A 17 4.95 -17.15 22.71
CA THR A 17 4.68 -18.58 22.84
C THR A 17 3.39 -18.84 23.63
N ALA A 18 2.51 -17.84 23.72
CA ALA A 18 1.18 -18.05 24.25
C ALA A 18 0.21 -18.28 23.09
N ASP A 19 -0.31 -19.51 23.02
CA ASP A 19 -1.53 -19.91 22.33
C ASP A 19 -1.52 -20.15 20.81
N ALA A 20 -0.55 -20.93 20.32
CA ALA A 20 -0.73 -21.66 19.06
C ALA A 20 -1.31 -23.10 19.25
N SER A 21 -1.78 -23.45 20.46
CA SER A 21 -2.15 -24.84 20.79
C SER A 21 -3.62 -25.21 20.55
N GLU A 22 -4.49 -24.28 20.14
CA GLU A 22 -5.92 -24.58 19.97
C GLU A 22 -6.38 -24.83 18.52
N PHE A 23 -5.47 -24.83 17.53
CA PHE A 23 -5.86 -25.11 16.13
C PHE A 23 -4.96 -26.15 15.46
N THR A 24 -4.93 -27.40 15.98
CA THR A 24 -4.32 -28.50 15.22
C THR A 24 -5.00 -29.85 15.49
N PRO A 25 -5.81 -30.33 14.54
CA PRO A 25 -5.93 -31.74 14.31
C PRO A 25 -5.08 -32.13 13.08
N GLY A 26 -3.98 -32.82 13.32
CA GLY A 26 -3.11 -33.37 12.29
C GLY A 26 -1.79 -32.60 12.21
N GLY A 27 -0.67 -33.30 12.52
CA GLY A 27 0.66 -32.74 12.56
C GLY A 27 0.98 -31.88 11.32
N ILE A 28 1.27 -30.61 11.56
CA ILE A 28 1.75 -29.70 10.51
C ILE A 28 3.11 -30.27 10.07
N PRO A 29 3.33 -30.57 8.78
CA PRO A 29 4.64 -30.92 8.28
C PRO A 29 5.64 -29.82 8.66
N ASP A 30 6.85 -30.20 8.97
CA ASP A 30 7.94 -29.26 9.26
C ASP A 30 7.94 -28.16 8.19
N ARG A 31 7.67 -26.92 8.59
CA ARG A 31 7.51 -25.77 7.68
C ARG A 31 8.76 -25.51 6.85
N SER A 32 9.93 -25.98 7.31
CA SER A 32 11.19 -25.92 6.54
C SER A 32 11.13 -26.69 5.21
N MET A 33 10.19 -27.62 5.10
CA MET A 33 10.01 -28.47 3.92
C MET A 33 8.90 -27.97 2.99
N VAL A 34 8.14 -26.92 3.38
CA VAL A 34 7.06 -26.37 2.54
C VAL A 34 7.61 -25.27 1.64
N PRO A 35 7.53 -25.41 0.31
CA PRO A 35 7.93 -24.36 -0.61
C PRO A 35 7.18 -23.04 -0.35
N ALA A 36 7.86 -21.91 -0.54
CA ALA A 36 7.28 -20.58 -0.28
C ALA A 36 5.94 -20.33 -1.00
N HIS A 37 5.79 -20.80 -2.25
CA HIS A 37 4.54 -20.67 -3.00
C HIS A 37 3.37 -21.45 -2.38
N VAL A 38 3.65 -22.56 -1.68
CA VAL A 38 2.61 -23.33 -0.98
C VAL A 38 2.19 -22.62 0.30
N GLU A 39 3.12 -22.00 1.02
CA GLU A 39 2.81 -21.17 2.20
C GLU A 39 1.91 -20.01 1.82
N VAL A 40 2.23 -19.28 0.75
CA VAL A 40 1.43 -18.16 0.24
C VAL A 40 0.05 -18.63 -0.20
N ALA A 41 -0.04 -19.75 -0.95
CA ALA A 41 -1.31 -20.30 -1.41
C ALA A 41 -2.23 -20.77 -0.27
N SER A 42 -1.67 -21.07 0.91
CA SER A 42 -2.45 -21.45 2.10
C SER A 42 -2.92 -20.24 2.93
N ALA A 43 -2.36 -19.05 2.69
CA ALA A 43 -2.76 -17.84 3.40
C ALA A 43 -4.19 -17.43 3.01
N ARG A 44 -5.00 -17.09 4.03
CA ARG A 44 -6.39 -16.68 3.84
C ARG A 44 -6.62 -15.32 4.46
N TYR A 45 -6.87 -14.34 3.59
CA TYR A 45 -7.20 -12.96 3.95
C TYR A 45 -8.63 -12.64 3.48
N GLN A 46 -9.27 -11.68 4.13
CA GLN A 46 -10.62 -11.25 3.75
C GLN A 46 -10.62 -10.13 2.70
N ASN A 47 -9.63 -9.24 2.78
CA ASN A 47 -9.58 -7.99 1.99
C ASN A 47 -8.47 -7.98 0.94
N ILE A 48 -7.61 -8.98 0.92
CA ILE A 48 -6.54 -9.13 -0.08
C ILE A 48 -6.47 -10.56 -0.61
N ASP A 49 -5.98 -10.69 -1.84
CA ASP A 49 -5.47 -11.94 -2.40
C ASP A 49 -3.96 -11.87 -2.49
N VAL A 50 -3.28 -12.96 -2.19
CA VAL A 50 -1.83 -13.06 -2.31
C VAL A 50 -1.44 -14.21 -3.21
N GLU A 51 -0.46 -13.98 -4.06
CA GLU A 51 0.07 -14.96 -5.00
C GLU A 51 1.59 -14.87 -5.02
N LEU A 52 2.26 -16.02 -5.07
CA LEU A 52 3.69 -16.08 -5.31
C LEU A 52 3.93 -16.63 -6.71
N ASP A 53 4.63 -15.86 -7.52
CA ASP A 53 5.17 -16.28 -8.80
C ASP A 53 6.62 -16.73 -8.59
N PRO A 54 6.89 -18.03 -8.54
CA PRO A 54 8.23 -18.53 -8.25
C PRO A 54 9.21 -18.32 -9.41
N GLU A 55 8.73 -18.23 -10.66
CA GLU A 55 9.57 -18.02 -11.85
C GLU A 55 10.05 -16.58 -11.91
N ALA A 56 9.14 -15.62 -11.74
CA ALA A 56 9.46 -14.20 -11.67
C ALA A 56 9.96 -13.76 -10.29
N LYS A 57 10.04 -14.67 -9.30
CA LYS A 57 10.38 -14.36 -7.89
C LYS A 57 9.61 -13.16 -7.36
N THR A 58 8.30 -13.13 -7.60
CA THR A 58 7.45 -11.99 -7.30
C THR A 58 6.31 -12.39 -6.37
N TYR A 59 6.17 -11.64 -5.27
CA TYR A 59 5.03 -11.73 -4.36
C TYR A 59 4.00 -10.68 -4.76
N TRP A 60 2.84 -11.13 -5.21
CA TRP A 60 1.70 -10.28 -5.58
C TRP A 60 0.72 -10.17 -4.43
N CYS A 61 0.27 -8.96 -4.16
CA CYS A 61 -0.81 -8.64 -3.23
C CYS A 61 -1.87 -7.82 -3.96
N TYR A 62 -3.06 -8.36 -4.10
CA TYR A 62 -4.18 -7.69 -4.77
C TYR A 62 -5.23 -7.29 -3.73
N MET A 63 -5.56 -6.01 -3.69
CA MET A 63 -6.69 -5.53 -2.89
C MET A 63 -8.02 -6.00 -3.47
N ARG A 64 -8.96 -6.34 -2.59
CA ARG A 64 -10.34 -6.74 -2.90
C ARG A 64 -11.35 -5.82 -2.22
N GLY A 65 -12.62 -6.04 -2.52
CA GLY A 65 -13.72 -5.35 -1.85
C GLY A 65 -14.12 -4.06 -2.53
N HIS A 66 -14.19 -2.94 -1.79
CA HIS A 66 -14.77 -1.70 -2.30
C HIS A 66 -13.76 -0.60 -2.61
N GLY A 67 -12.47 -0.85 -2.42
CA GLY A 67 -11.41 0.11 -2.72
C GLY A 67 -11.12 1.10 -1.59
N ASN A 68 -11.89 1.08 -0.51
CA ASN A 68 -11.61 1.89 0.66
C ASN A 68 -10.65 1.17 1.61
N VAL A 69 -9.79 1.94 2.24
CA VAL A 69 -8.88 1.44 3.29
C VAL A 69 -9.68 1.34 4.58
N THR A 70 -10.10 0.12 4.90
CA THR A 70 -10.79 -0.21 6.16
C THR A 70 -9.81 -0.74 7.19
N GLN A 71 -10.18 -0.76 8.47
CA GLN A 71 -9.35 -1.39 9.52
C GLN A 71 -9.05 -2.86 9.18
N GLY A 72 -10.05 -3.62 8.70
CA GLY A 72 -9.85 -5.01 8.31
C GLY A 72 -8.84 -5.19 7.17
N LEU A 73 -8.78 -4.25 6.20
CA LEU A 73 -7.72 -4.27 5.19
C LEU A 73 -6.35 -3.98 5.79
N LEU A 74 -6.25 -3.03 6.74
CA LEU A 74 -4.99 -2.71 7.42
C LEU A 74 -4.49 -3.90 8.25
N ASP A 75 -5.39 -4.60 8.93
CA ASP A 75 -5.07 -5.80 9.70
C ASP A 75 -4.54 -6.92 8.79
N ASP A 76 -5.20 -7.18 7.64
CA ASP A 76 -4.75 -8.15 6.65
C ASP A 76 -3.37 -7.79 6.07
N LEU A 77 -3.15 -6.51 5.72
CA LEU A 77 -1.85 -6.03 5.21
C LEU A 77 -0.74 -6.17 6.26
N THR A 78 -1.01 -5.79 7.50
CA THR A 78 -0.06 -5.93 8.61
C THR A 78 0.30 -7.40 8.84
N HIS A 79 -0.69 -8.28 8.84
CA HIS A 79 -0.46 -9.73 8.99
C HIS A 79 0.35 -10.29 7.81
N MET A 80 0.04 -9.89 6.58
CA MET A 80 0.82 -10.27 5.39
C MET A 80 2.28 -9.80 5.50
N GLN A 81 2.51 -8.54 5.89
CA GLN A 81 3.86 -7.99 6.07
C GLN A 81 4.66 -8.77 7.11
N HIS A 82 4.04 -9.16 8.23
CA HIS A 82 4.67 -10.02 9.24
C HIS A 82 4.96 -11.41 8.68
N SER A 83 4.04 -12.00 7.90
CA SER A 83 4.25 -13.30 7.26
C SER A 83 5.44 -13.28 6.29
N MET A 84 5.60 -12.23 5.48
CA MET A 84 6.74 -12.08 4.60
C MET A 84 8.06 -12.00 5.37
N ARG A 85 8.12 -11.18 6.44
CA ARG A 85 9.33 -11.09 7.29
C ARG A 85 9.69 -12.44 7.92
N ARG A 86 8.69 -13.18 8.39
CA ARG A 86 8.88 -14.54 8.95
C ARG A 86 9.41 -15.49 7.89
N MET A 87 8.85 -15.50 6.67
CA MET A 87 9.29 -16.34 5.55
C MET A 87 10.79 -16.12 5.24
N PHE A 88 11.25 -14.86 5.22
CA PHE A 88 12.67 -14.55 5.03
C PHE A 88 13.53 -14.97 6.23
N ALA A 89 13.04 -14.82 7.45
CA ALA A 89 13.76 -15.21 8.66
C ALA A 89 13.94 -16.73 8.76
N GLU A 90 12.93 -17.50 8.42
CA GLU A 90 12.95 -18.97 8.43
C GLU A 90 13.90 -19.51 7.35
N ARG A 91 14.03 -18.83 6.22
CA ARG A 91 14.85 -19.24 5.06
C ARG A 91 16.18 -18.50 4.92
N LYS A 92 16.63 -17.81 5.97
CA LYS A 92 17.87 -16.98 5.93
C LYS A 92 19.16 -17.75 5.58
N HIS A 93 19.15 -19.07 5.67
CA HIS A 93 20.29 -19.94 5.36
C HIS A 93 20.18 -20.60 3.97
N GLU A 94 19.07 -20.40 3.27
CA GLU A 94 18.92 -20.84 1.90
C GLU A 94 19.71 -19.93 0.95
N PRO A 95 20.26 -20.48 -0.16
CA PRO A 95 21.03 -19.68 -1.11
C PRO A 95 20.19 -18.66 -1.86
N GLU A 96 18.87 -18.88 -1.95
CA GLU A 96 17.94 -18.05 -2.67
C GLU A 96 16.93 -17.39 -1.74
N THR A 97 16.59 -16.15 -2.07
CA THR A 97 15.49 -15.42 -1.42
C THR A 97 14.14 -16.05 -1.77
N PRO A 98 13.15 -16.01 -0.87
CA PRO A 98 11.78 -16.46 -1.17
C PRO A 98 11.18 -15.74 -2.38
N PHE A 99 11.44 -14.44 -2.51
CA PHE A 99 11.09 -13.59 -3.64
C PHE A 99 11.99 -12.36 -3.68
N ASP A 100 12.05 -11.69 -4.83
CA ASP A 100 12.89 -10.51 -5.09
C ASP A 100 12.06 -9.24 -5.27
N TYR A 101 10.79 -9.38 -5.64
CA TYR A 101 9.85 -8.29 -5.90
C TYR A 101 8.56 -8.46 -5.11
N PHE A 102 8.03 -7.34 -4.62
CA PHE A 102 6.68 -7.26 -4.07
C PHE A 102 5.85 -6.33 -4.95
N VAL A 103 4.67 -6.74 -5.36
CA VAL A 103 3.75 -5.93 -6.17
C VAL A 103 2.44 -5.79 -5.45
N PHE A 104 2.05 -4.54 -5.16
CA PHE A 104 0.74 -4.20 -4.63
C PHE A 104 -0.17 -3.70 -5.75
N ALA A 105 -1.27 -4.37 -5.98
CA ALA A 105 -2.22 -4.12 -7.06
C ALA A 105 -3.67 -4.19 -6.54
N SER A 106 -4.64 -4.13 -7.43
CA SER A 106 -6.06 -4.24 -7.10
C SER A 106 -6.78 -5.16 -8.09
N ARG A 107 -7.75 -5.93 -7.59
CA ARG A 107 -8.71 -6.69 -8.41
C ARG A 107 -10.05 -6.00 -8.55
N ILE A 108 -10.14 -4.75 -8.13
CA ILE A 108 -11.36 -3.95 -8.18
C ILE A 108 -11.40 -3.24 -9.53
N PRO A 109 -12.37 -3.51 -10.40
CA PRO A 109 -12.41 -2.91 -11.73
C PRO A 109 -12.32 -1.38 -11.70
N GLY A 110 -11.35 -0.82 -12.43
CA GLY A 110 -11.13 0.62 -12.56
C GLY A 110 -10.74 1.35 -11.27
N THR A 111 -10.33 0.62 -10.23
CA THR A 111 -9.97 1.19 -8.93
C THR A 111 -8.73 0.51 -8.37
N PHE A 112 -7.69 1.30 -8.13
CA PHE A 112 -6.58 0.86 -7.29
C PHE A 112 -6.97 1.02 -5.82
N SER A 113 -7.21 2.26 -5.35
CA SER A 113 -7.76 2.54 -4.01
C SER A 113 -8.37 3.94 -3.96
N LEU A 114 -9.50 4.05 -3.29
CA LEU A 114 -10.22 5.32 -3.09
C LEU A 114 -9.82 6.04 -1.79
N GLY A 115 -8.80 5.52 -1.08
CA GLY A 115 -8.34 6.07 0.19
C GLY A 115 -9.20 5.67 1.38
N GLY A 116 -9.20 6.50 2.43
CA GLY A 116 -9.84 6.20 3.70
C GLY A 116 -11.34 5.95 3.64
N ASP A 117 -11.85 5.28 4.65
CA ASP A 117 -13.30 5.05 4.84
C ASP A 117 -13.97 6.33 5.34
N LEU A 118 -14.43 7.16 4.40
CA LEU A 118 -15.03 8.47 4.69
C LEU A 118 -16.37 8.34 5.45
N ALA A 119 -17.06 7.21 5.34
CA ALA A 119 -18.28 6.96 6.10
C ALA A 119 -17.95 6.71 7.58
N MET A 120 -16.93 5.93 7.85
CA MET A 120 -16.39 5.72 9.19
C MET A 120 -15.88 7.04 9.77
N PHE A 121 -15.15 7.86 9.01
CA PHE A 121 -14.71 9.18 9.48
C PHE A 121 -15.89 10.05 9.90
N ALA A 122 -16.92 10.18 9.08
CA ALA A 122 -18.10 10.99 9.38
C ALA A 122 -18.81 10.53 10.68
N ASP A 123 -18.90 9.22 10.92
CA ASP A 123 -19.42 8.67 12.18
C ASP A 123 -18.54 9.05 13.38
N LYS A 124 -17.22 8.85 13.26
CA LYS A 124 -16.29 9.11 14.37
C LYS A 124 -16.15 10.61 14.70
N ILE A 125 -16.21 11.47 13.68
CA ILE A 125 -16.23 12.94 13.85
C ILE A 125 -17.46 13.37 14.64
N ARG A 126 -18.66 12.90 14.27
CA ARG A 126 -19.91 13.25 14.97
C ARG A 126 -19.92 12.78 16.42
N ASN A 127 -19.30 11.65 16.69
CA ASN A 127 -19.19 11.07 18.03
C ASN A 127 -17.96 11.57 18.80
N THR A 128 -17.13 12.43 18.20
CA THR A 128 -15.85 12.92 18.79
C THR A 128 -14.94 11.75 19.24
N ASP A 129 -15.00 10.63 18.49
CA ASP A 129 -14.28 9.40 18.82
C ASP A 129 -12.81 9.49 18.34
N ARG A 130 -12.03 10.30 19.07
CA ARG A 130 -10.60 10.50 18.81
C ARG A 130 -9.81 9.19 18.86
N ALA A 131 -10.17 8.32 19.81
CA ALA A 131 -9.39 7.10 20.03
C ALA A 131 -9.43 6.18 18.80
N THR A 132 -10.60 5.95 18.22
CA THR A 132 -10.75 5.15 17.01
C THR A 132 -10.07 5.80 15.80
N LEU A 133 -10.19 7.13 15.63
CA LEU A 133 -9.51 7.85 14.54
C LEU A 133 -7.99 7.76 14.66
N THR A 134 -7.43 7.94 15.85
CA THR A 134 -6.00 7.80 16.09
C THR A 134 -5.51 6.38 15.82
N HIS A 135 -6.22 5.36 16.32
CA HIS A 135 -5.86 3.96 16.07
C HIS A 135 -5.84 3.64 14.57
N TYR A 136 -6.88 4.01 13.85
CA TYR A 136 -6.96 3.83 12.40
C TYR A 136 -5.80 4.55 11.68
N ALA A 137 -5.56 5.82 12.02
CA ALA A 137 -4.53 6.64 11.40
C ALA A 137 -3.13 6.07 11.63
N HIS A 138 -2.81 5.65 12.87
CA HIS A 138 -1.55 5.00 13.19
C HIS A 138 -1.40 3.65 12.47
N SER A 139 -2.47 2.84 12.37
CA SER A 139 -2.44 1.59 11.58
C SER A 139 -2.12 1.84 10.10
N CYS A 140 -2.64 2.93 9.51
CA CYS A 140 -2.26 3.34 8.16
C CYS A 140 -0.77 3.68 8.06
N ILE A 141 -0.23 4.43 9.04
CA ILE A 141 1.20 4.79 9.08
C ILE A 141 2.08 3.55 9.18
N ASP A 142 1.72 2.59 10.04
CA ASP A 142 2.47 1.34 10.18
C ASP A 142 2.59 0.60 8.84
N VAL A 143 1.48 0.49 8.10
CA VAL A 143 1.46 -0.17 6.79
C VAL A 143 2.30 0.59 5.76
N VAL A 144 2.11 1.90 5.60
CA VAL A 144 2.84 2.65 4.55
C VAL A 144 4.31 2.83 4.89
N HIS A 145 4.68 2.91 6.17
CA HIS A 145 6.08 2.94 6.58
C HIS A 145 6.77 1.59 6.31
N ALA A 146 6.10 0.47 6.61
CA ALA A 146 6.62 -0.85 6.28
C ALA A 146 6.83 -1.02 4.76
N ASN A 147 5.91 -0.52 3.93
CA ASN A 147 6.07 -0.47 2.48
C ASN A 147 7.31 0.35 2.09
N HIS A 148 7.45 1.57 2.66
CA HIS A 148 8.55 2.48 2.37
C HIS A 148 9.93 1.89 2.73
N THR A 149 10.01 1.10 3.79
CA THR A 149 11.25 0.40 4.17
C THR A 149 11.44 -0.92 3.41
N ALA A 150 10.55 -1.24 2.45
CA ALA A 150 10.47 -2.56 1.80
C ALA A 150 10.43 -3.68 2.84
N PHE A 151 9.63 -3.49 3.90
CA PHE A 151 9.44 -4.46 4.98
C PHE A 151 10.71 -4.83 5.75
N ASP A 152 11.79 -4.03 5.63
CA ASP A 152 13.17 -4.35 6.05
C ASP A 152 13.73 -5.62 5.37
N LEU A 153 13.23 -5.96 4.19
CA LEU A 153 13.62 -7.11 3.38
C LEU A 153 14.46 -6.68 2.17
N PRO A 154 15.26 -7.57 1.60
CA PRO A 154 16.06 -7.29 0.43
C PRO A 154 15.24 -7.39 -0.87
N VAL A 155 14.11 -6.71 -0.92
CA VAL A 155 13.18 -6.74 -2.05
C VAL A 155 12.98 -5.35 -2.66
N VAL A 156 12.48 -5.32 -3.89
CA VAL A 156 11.99 -4.10 -4.57
C VAL A 156 10.47 -4.09 -4.49
N THR A 157 9.88 -2.97 -4.06
CA THR A 157 8.43 -2.82 -3.93
C THR A 157 7.85 -2.01 -5.08
N MET A 158 6.73 -2.46 -5.63
CA MET A 158 6.03 -1.83 -6.75
C MET A 158 4.55 -1.64 -6.42
N ALA A 159 3.99 -0.49 -6.79
CA ALA A 159 2.54 -0.32 -6.91
C ALA A 159 2.15 -0.46 -8.37
N LEU A 160 1.18 -1.33 -8.66
CA LEU A 160 0.53 -1.41 -9.98
C LEU A 160 -0.84 -0.75 -9.88
N VAL A 161 -0.94 0.45 -10.42
CA VAL A 161 -2.14 1.30 -10.37
C VAL A 161 -2.96 1.09 -11.64
N GLN A 162 -3.96 0.21 -11.54
CA GLN A 162 -4.83 -0.22 -12.66
C GLN A 162 -6.16 0.57 -12.69
N GLY A 163 -6.24 1.70 -12.02
CA GLY A 163 -7.45 2.51 -11.94
C GLY A 163 -7.29 3.67 -10.97
N ASP A 164 -8.39 4.19 -10.46
CA ASP A 164 -8.38 5.37 -9.60
C ASP A 164 -7.59 5.12 -8.30
N ALA A 165 -6.59 5.98 -8.02
CA ALA A 165 -5.81 6.01 -6.78
C ALA A 165 -5.95 7.40 -6.13
N LEU A 166 -6.84 7.52 -5.15
CA LEU A 166 -7.24 8.80 -4.58
C LEU A 166 -6.91 8.87 -3.09
N GLY A 167 -6.44 10.03 -2.63
CA GLY A 167 -6.10 10.23 -1.23
C GLY A 167 -5.12 9.19 -0.71
N GLY A 168 -5.48 8.51 0.37
CA GLY A 168 -4.70 7.40 0.94
C GLY A 168 -4.33 6.30 -0.07
N GLY A 169 -5.09 6.17 -1.17
CA GLY A 169 -4.75 5.26 -2.27
C GLY A 169 -3.49 5.70 -3.02
N LEU A 170 -3.37 6.99 -3.34
CA LEU A 170 -2.14 7.54 -3.91
C LEU A 170 -0.99 7.52 -2.89
N GLU A 171 -1.26 7.82 -1.62
CA GLU A 171 -0.25 7.76 -0.55
C GLU A 171 0.33 6.35 -0.40
N SER A 172 -0.52 5.31 -0.49
CA SER A 172 -0.10 3.91 -0.50
C SER A 172 0.80 3.59 -1.71
N ALA A 173 0.44 4.05 -2.91
CA ALA A 173 1.28 3.86 -4.09
C ALA A 173 2.64 4.59 -3.97
N LEU A 174 2.64 5.82 -3.44
CA LEU A 174 3.85 6.62 -3.21
C LEU A 174 4.80 5.99 -2.18
N SER A 175 4.30 5.16 -1.29
CA SER A 175 5.12 4.46 -0.29
C SER A 175 6.00 3.35 -0.90
N MET A 176 5.73 2.93 -2.14
CA MET A 176 6.50 1.90 -2.84
C MET A 176 7.75 2.47 -3.54
N ASP A 177 8.69 1.60 -3.87
CA ASP A 177 9.88 2.00 -4.63
C ASP A 177 9.54 2.51 -6.03
N MET A 178 8.56 1.89 -6.67
CA MET A 178 8.14 2.20 -8.04
C MET A 178 6.62 2.23 -8.17
N ILE A 179 6.15 3.01 -9.13
CA ILE A 179 4.74 3.04 -9.55
C ILE A 179 4.67 2.71 -11.03
N VAL A 180 3.98 1.62 -11.35
CA VAL A 180 3.51 1.29 -12.69
C VAL A 180 2.05 1.70 -12.77
N ALA A 181 1.62 2.44 -13.78
CA ALA A 181 0.24 2.89 -13.89
C ALA A 181 -0.33 2.64 -15.29
N GLU A 182 -1.56 2.14 -15.34
CA GLU A 182 -2.32 2.08 -16.59
C GLU A 182 -2.75 3.48 -17.01
N ARG A 183 -2.79 3.75 -18.32
CA ARG A 183 -3.00 5.11 -18.89
C ARG A 183 -4.32 5.73 -18.46
N SER A 184 -5.37 4.94 -18.30
CA SER A 184 -6.68 5.42 -17.85
C SER A 184 -6.74 5.77 -16.38
N ALA A 185 -5.76 5.37 -15.58
CA ALA A 185 -5.72 5.60 -14.14
C ALA A 185 -5.75 7.11 -13.80
N LYS A 186 -6.56 7.45 -12.80
CA LYS A 186 -6.67 8.81 -12.25
C LYS A 186 -6.13 8.82 -10.83
N MET A 187 -5.20 9.73 -10.56
CA MET A 187 -4.50 9.78 -9.28
C MET A 187 -4.49 11.19 -8.71
N GLY A 188 -4.69 11.33 -7.41
CA GLY A 188 -4.65 12.65 -6.79
C GLY A 188 -5.02 12.65 -5.31
N LEU A 189 -4.92 13.85 -4.73
CA LEU A 189 -5.12 14.11 -3.30
C LEU A 189 -6.26 15.12 -3.12
N PRO A 190 -7.53 14.67 -3.14
CA PRO A 190 -8.69 15.57 -3.16
C PRO A 190 -9.12 16.10 -1.79
N GLU A 191 -8.40 15.80 -0.71
CA GLU A 191 -8.78 16.07 0.68
C GLU A 191 -9.08 17.55 0.92
N ILE A 192 -8.31 18.46 0.27
CA ILE A 192 -8.51 19.91 0.42
C ILE A 192 -9.92 20.37 0.01
N LEU A 193 -10.58 19.62 -0.88
CA LEU A 193 -11.93 19.95 -1.37
C LEU A 193 -12.98 19.83 -0.27
N PHE A 194 -12.70 19.08 0.80
CA PHE A 194 -13.56 18.99 1.97
C PHE A 194 -12.85 19.46 3.25
N ASN A 195 -11.95 20.44 3.10
CA ASN A 195 -11.28 21.14 4.20
C ASN A 195 -10.37 20.24 5.05
N LEU A 196 -9.73 19.26 4.43
CA LEU A 196 -8.76 18.38 5.08
C LEU A 196 -7.48 18.33 4.23
N PHE A 197 -6.47 17.63 4.68
CA PHE A 197 -5.25 17.35 3.93
C PHE A 197 -4.94 15.85 3.97
N PRO A 198 -4.14 15.30 3.01
CA PRO A 198 -3.73 13.89 3.03
C PRO A 198 -2.74 13.66 4.18
N GLY A 199 -3.07 12.74 5.09
CA GLY A 199 -2.34 12.55 6.35
C GLY A 199 -1.47 11.29 6.39
N MET A 200 -1.51 10.44 5.36
CA MET A 200 -0.85 9.12 5.38
C MET A 200 0.54 9.15 4.70
N GLY A 201 1.20 10.31 4.71
CA GLY A 201 2.57 10.47 4.22
C GLY A 201 2.73 11.19 2.88
N ALA A 202 1.67 11.72 2.27
CA ALA A 202 1.74 12.40 0.97
C ALA A 202 2.84 13.46 0.89
N TYR A 203 2.92 14.35 1.88
CA TYR A 203 3.93 15.39 1.90
C TYR A 203 5.34 14.81 1.99
N SER A 204 5.55 13.86 2.90
CA SER A 204 6.84 13.21 3.11
C SER A 204 7.32 12.47 1.87
N PHE A 205 6.44 11.73 1.18
CA PHE A 205 6.79 11.00 -0.03
C PHE A 205 7.00 11.93 -1.23
N LEU A 206 6.07 12.87 -1.47
CA LEU A 206 6.13 13.76 -2.62
C LEU A 206 7.31 14.74 -2.55
N SER A 207 7.59 15.30 -1.37
CA SER A 207 8.72 16.23 -1.22
C SER A 207 10.08 15.59 -1.49
N ARG A 208 10.18 14.25 -1.30
CA ARG A 208 11.39 13.47 -1.58
C ARG A 208 11.44 12.89 -3.00
N ARG A 209 10.29 12.79 -3.70
CA ARG A 209 10.24 12.43 -5.13
C ARG A 209 10.38 13.65 -6.04
N LEU A 210 9.83 14.78 -5.63
CA LEU A 210 9.84 16.05 -6.36
C LEU A 210 10.70 17.07 -5.62
N ASP A 211 10.02 18.01 -4.98
CA ASP A 211 10.53 19.00 -4.01
C ASP A 211 9.35 19.50 -3.18
N ALA A 212 9.62 20.25 -2.10
CA ALA A 212 8.60 20.73 -1.19
C ALA A 212 7.55 21.63 -1.87
N ALA A 213 7.97 22.52 -2.77
CA ALA A 213 7.06 23.47 -3.42
C ALA A 213 6.08 22.76 -4.38
N ARG A 214 6.55 21.75 -5.13
CA ARG A 214 5.69 20.97 -6.01
C ARG A 214 4.76 20.05 -5.20
N ALA A 215 5.24 19.47 -4.11
CA ALA A 215 4.43 18.68 -3.20
C ALA A 215 3.28 19.50 -2.61
N GLU A 216 3.57 20.68 -2.06
CA GLU A 216 2.54 21.60 -1.54
C GLU A 216 1.53 21.99 -2.61
N LYS A 217 1.99 22.36 -3.81
CA LYS A 217 1.11 22.72 -4.92
C LYS A 217 0.17 21.58 -5.31
N MET A 218 0.65 20.32 -5.34
CA MET A 218 -0.21 19.15 -5.60
C MET A 218 -1.28 19.01 -4.51
N ILE A 219 -0.88 19.01 -3.25
CA ILE A 219 -1.77 18.82 -2.09
C ILE A 219 -2.82 19.95 -2.04
N LEU A 220 -2.39 21.20 -2.13
CA LEU A 220 -3.28 22.37 -2.01
C LEU A 220 -4.20 22.55 -3.22
N SER A 221 -3.88 21.96 -4.38
CA SER A 221 -4.74 22.04 -5.57
C SER A 221 -5.98 21.13 -5.50
N GLY A 222 -5.88 20.01 -4.80
CA GLY A 222 -6.89 18.96 -4.81
C GLY A 222 -7.14 18.34 -6.20
N ARG A 223 -6.22 18.59 -7.15
CA ARG A 223 -6.36 18.16 -8.54
C ARG A 223 -6.18 16.65 -8.67
N ILE A 224 -6.96 16.07 -9.59
CA ILE A 224 -6.77 14.70 -10.06
C ILE A 224 -5.98 14.77 -11.36
N TYR A 225 -4.93 13.97 -11.45
CA TYR A 225 -3.98 13.89 -12.57
C TYR A 225 -4.20 12.61 -13.36
N SER A 226 -3.83 12.62 -14.64
CA SER A 226 -3.71 11.39 -15.43
C SER A 226 -2.38 10.68 -15.12
N ALA A 227 -2.30 9.40 -15.51
CA ALA A 227 -1.06 8.63 -15.38
C ALA A 227 0.08 9.26 -16.17
N GLU A 228 -0.18 9.80 -17.37
CA GLU A 228 0.80 10.48 -18.21
C GLU A 228 1.35 11.73 -17.53
N GLU A 229 0.47 12.59 -16.97
CA GLU A 229 0.91 13.80 -16.26
C GLU A 229 1.84 13.45 -15.10
N LEU A 230 1.52 12.40 -14.32
CA LEU A 230 2.36 11.95 -13.22
C LEU A 230 3.65 11.26 -13.69
N TYR A 231 3.63 10.64 -14.85
CA TYR A 231 4.84 10.12 -15.50
C TYR A 231 5.78 11.25 -15.91
N GLU A 232 5.27 12.29 -16.56
CA GLU A 232 6.05 13.48 -16.92
C GLU A 232 6.61 14.21 -15.69
N MET A 233 5.89 14.16 -14.57
CA MET A 233 6.36 14.72 -13.29
C MET A 233 7.38 13.83 -12.57
N GLY A 234 7.61 12.59 -13.01
CA GLY A 234 8.52 11.63 -12.37
C GLY A 234 7.92 10.96 -11.11
N ILE A 235 6.61 10.95 -10.98
CA ILE A 235 5.90 10.24 -9.91
C ILE A 235 5.59 8.81 -10.34
N VAL A 236 5.06 8.61 -11.54
CA VAL A 236 4.90 7.30 -12.18
C VAL A 236 6.21 6.95 -12.86
N ASP A 237 6.68 5.73 -12.68
CA ASP A 237 7.95 5.24 -13.23
C ASP A 237 7.75 4.53 -14.57
N VAL A 238 6.60 3.87 -14.76
CA VAL A 238 6.27 3.12 -15.99
C VAL A 238 4.80 3.30 -16.33
N LEU A 239 4.52 3.58 -17.61
CA LEU A 239 3.15 3.55 -18.15
C LEU A 239 2.85 2.18 -18.75
N ALA A 240 1.68 1.66 -18.45
CA ALA A 240 1.12 0.45 -19.05
C ALA A 240 -0.11 0.81 -19.88
N GLU A 241 -0.36 0.06 -20.95
CA GLU A 241 -1.64 0.13 -21.65
C GLU A 241 -2.76 -0.46 -20.77
N ASP A 242 -3.98 0.02 -20.94
CA ASP A 242 -5.12 -0.40 -20.14
C ASP A 242 -5.35 -1.91 -20.24
N GLY A 243 -5.45 -2.58 -19.10
CA GLY A 243 -5.57 -4.03 -18.99
C GLY A 243 -4.26 -4.80 -19.21
N GLN A 244 -3.14 -4.11 -19.43
CA GLN A 244 -1.81 -4.73 -19.62
C GLN A 244 -0.88 -4.51 -18.41
N GLY A 245 -1.42 -4.04 -17.31
CA GLY A 245 -0.62 -3.67 -16.13
C GLY A 245 0.20 -4.84 -15.58
N ASP A 246 -0.42 -5.99 -15.36
CA ASP A 246 0.25 -7.20 -14.84
C ASP A 246 1.36 -7.69 -15.80
N GLU A 247 1.09 -7.70 -17.12
CA GLU A 247 2.08 -8.09 -18.12
C GLU A 247 3.25 -7.10 -18.17
N THR A 248 2.94 -5.80 -18.16
CA THR A 248 3.97 -4.74 -18.11
C THR A 248 4.90 -4.88 -16.91
N VAL A 249 4.37 -5.22 -15.73
CA VAL A 249 5.18 -5.47 -14.53
C VAL A 249 6.06 -6.71 -14.74
N ARG A 250 5.51 -7.82 -15.26
CA ARG A 250 6.27 -9.06 -15.53
C ARG A 250 7.39 -8.82 -16.53
N GLU A 251 7.10 -8.17 -17.65
CA GLU A 251 8.11 -7.79 -18.64
C GLU A 251 9.19 -6.85 -18.06
N TYR A 252 8.78 -5.90 -17.19
CA TYR A 252 9.74 -5.02 -16.53
C TYR A 252 10.69 -5.83 -15.64
N ILE A 253 10.16 -6.74 -14.83
CA ILE A 253 10.94 -7.62 -13.94
C ILE A 253 11.90 -8.49 -14.77
N ASP A 254 11.42 -9.13 -15.82
CA ASP A 254 12.23 -9.99 -16.70
C ASP A 254 13.39 -9.22 -17.32
N ARG A 255 13.12 -8.04 -17.89
CA ARG A 255 14.18 -7.16 -18.44
C ARG A 255 15.23 -6.74 -17.43
N GLN A 256 14.88 -6.68 -16.13
CA GLN A 256 15.81 -6.30 -15.06
C GLN A 256 16.42 -7.49 -14.31
N ALA A 257 16.01 -8.73 -14.59
CA ALA A 257 16.44 -9.92 -13.84
C ALA A 257 17.96 -10.04 -13.71
N HIS A 258 18.69 -9.85 -14.81
CA HIS A 258 20.16 -9.91 -14.81
C HIS A 258 20.86 -8.69 -14.15
N ARG A 259 20.10 -7.62 -13.82
CA ARG A 259 20.56 -6.40 -13.13
C ARG A 259 19.92 -6.22 -11.77
N HIS A 260 19.16 -7.20 -11.29
CA HIS A 260 18.37 -7.09 -10.05
C HIS A 260 19.20 -6.59 -8.87
N ASN A 261 20.44 -7.10 -8.70
CA ASN A 261 21.32 -6.65 -7.62
C ASN A 261 21.60 -5.14 -7.66
N ALA A 262 21.86 -4.57 -8.84
CA ALA A 262 22.11 -3.14 -9.00
C ALA A 262 20.84 -2.31 -8.75
N TYR A 263 19.70 -2.74 -9.29
CA TYR A 263 18.40 -2.08 -9.09
C TYR A 263 18.01 -2.04 -7.61
N ARG A 264 18.06 -3.17 -6.95
CA ARG A 264 17.84 -3.25 -5.50
C ARG A 264 18.78 -2.33 -4.73
N GLY A 265 20.05 -2.30 -5.09
CA GLY A 265 21.05 -1.41 -4.47
C GLY A 265 20.70 0.06 -4.62
N VAL A 266 20.22 0.49 -5.79
CA VAL A 266 19.79 1.88 -6.04
C VAL A 266 18.59 2.25 -5.14
N PHE A 267 17.58 1.38 -5.02
CA PHE A 267 16.43 1.64 -4.15
C PHE A 267 16.82 1.65 -2.67
N GLN A 268 17.72 0.76 -2.25
CA GLN A 268 18.28 0.79 -0.88
C GLN A 268 19.03 2.10 -0.60
N MET A 269 19.86 2.59 -1.55
CA MET A 269 20.52 3.90 -1.44
C MET A 269 19.48 5.02 -1.31
N ARG A 270 18.46 5.03 -2.17
CA ARG A 270 17.40 6.05 -2.13
C ARG A 270 16.73 6.10 -0.76
N ARG A 271 16.31 4.96 -0.22
CA ARG A 271 15.72 4.87 1.13
C ARG A 271 16.69 5.32 2.22
N ARG A 272 17.99 5.11 2.03
CA ARG A 272 19.01 5.55 3.00
C ARG A 272 19.27 7.06 2.95
N VAL A 273 19.28 7.65 1.76
CA VAL A 273 19.53 9.09 1.55
C VAL A 273 18.28 9.89 1.86
N ASN A 274 17.12 9.44 1.39
CA ASN A 274 15.82 10.07 1.58
C ASN A 274 15.03 9.35 2.69
N THR A 275 15.64 9.20 3.85
CA THR A 275 15.02 8.51 5.00
C THR A 275 13.72 9.23 5.41
N ILE A 276 12.66 8.45 5.61
CA ILE A 276 11.43 8.89 6.26
C ILE A 276 11.31 8.11 7.58
N PRO A 277 11.61 8.77 8.72
CA PRO A 277 11.44 8.13 10.03
C PRO A 277 9.96 7.81 10.28
N HIS A 278 9.67 6.68 10.92
CA HIS A 278 8.31 6.33 11.31
C HIS A 278 7.67 7.46 12.16
N GLN A 279 8.45 8.07 13.07
CA GLN A 279 7.99 9.16 13.90
C GLN A 279 7.56 10.40 13.10
N GLU A 280 8.24 10.73 11.99
CA GLU A 280 7.82 11.84 11.10
C GLU A 280 6.39 11.63 10.59
N LEU A 281 6.07 10.41 10.17
CA LEU A 281 4.73 10.07 9.68
C LEU A 281 3.69 10.09 10.81
N LEU A 282 4.06 9.62 12.01
CA LEU A 282 3.18 9.68 13.18
C LEU A 282 2.89 11.13 13.58
N ASP A 283 3.90 11.99 13.63
CA ASP A 283 3.72 13.41 13.98
C ASP A 283 2.77 14.10 12.98
N VAL A 284 2.89 13.79 11.67
CA VAL A 284 2.02 14.34 10.61
C VAL A 284 0.59 13.82 10.76
N VAL A 285 0.42 12.51 11.01
CA VAL A 285 -0.93 11.94 11.13
C VAL A 285 -1.64 12.37 12.41
N ASP A 286 -0.91 12.69 13.49
CA ASP A 286 -1.51 13.27 14.69
C ASP A 286 -2.05 14.69 14.44
N ILE A 287 -1.36 15.49 13.60
CA ILE A 287 -1.91 16.78 13.10
C ILE A 287 -3.19 16.53 12.27
N TRP A 288 -3.21 15.46 11.46
CA TRP A 288 -4.39 15.08 10.68
C TRP A 288 -5.56 14.68 11.59
N VAL A 289 -5.33 13.93 12.67
CA VAL A 289 -6.38 13.57 13.65
C VAL A 289 -6.98 14.83 14.30
N ASP A 290 -6.14 15.81 14.64
CA ASP A 290 -6.62 17.10 15.14
C ASP A 290 -7.48 17.84 14.11
N ALA A 291 -7.03 17.88 12.86
CA ALA A 291 -7.72 18.56 11.78
C ALA A 291 -9.06 17.89 11.45
N VAL A 292 -9.11 16.56 11.37
CA VAL A 292 -10.34 15.83 11.04
C VAL A 292 -11.44 16.03 12.08
N LEU A 293 -11.09 16.12 13.37
CA LEU A 293 -12.04 16.38 14.46
C LEU A 293 -12.59 17.82 14.45
N ASN A 294 -11.94 18.75 13.74
CA ASN A 294 -12.40 20.13 13.57
C ASN A 294 -13.30 20.32 12.34
N LEU A 295 -13.53 19.27 11.52
CA LEU A 295 -14.42 19.37 10.36
C LEU A 295 -15.86 19.68 10.78
N GLN A 296 -16.49 20.55 9.99
CA GLN A 296 -17.86 20.98 10.23
C GLN A 296 -18.86 20.16 9.38
N GLU A 297 -20.13 20.20 9.72
CA GLU A 297 -21.17 19.51 8.94
C GLU A 297 -21.18 19.91 7.45
N ALA A 298 -20.75 21.12 7.11
CA ALA A 298 -20.61 21.55 5.72
C ALA A 298 -19.49 20.78 4.98
N ASP A 299 -18.39 20.49 5.67
CA ASP A 299 -17.25 19.76 5.12
C ASP A 299 -17.60 18.27 5.00
N MET A 300 -18.25 17.69 5.99
CA MET A 300 -18.76 16.32 5.94
C MET A 300 -19.78 16.11 4.82
N ARG A 301 -20.64 17.11 4.53
CA ARG A 301 -21.54 17.03 3.37
C ARG A 301 -20.79 17.05 2.04
N LYS A 302 -19.69 17.81 1.91
CA LYS A 302 -18.85 17.77 0.72
C LYS A 302 -18.17 16.42 0.58
N MET A 303 -17.59 15.91 1.67
CA MET A 303 -16.99 14.59 1.75
C MET A 303 -17.96 13.50 1.28
N ALA A 304 -19.18 13.47 1.80
CA ALA A 304 -20.23 12.51 1.40
C ALA A 304 -20.61 12.61 -0.09
N ARG A 305 -20.63 13.82 -0.67
CA ARG A 305 -20.89 13.99 -2.12
C ARG A 305 -19.78 13.43 -2.98
N LEU A 306 -18.52 13.61 -2.58
CA LEU A 306 -17.36 13.05 -3.28
C LEU A 306 -17.39 11.52 -3.21
N THR A 307 -17.63 10.93 -2.04
CA THR A 307 -17.80 9.48 -1.88
C THR A 307 -18.89 8.93 -2.80
N ALA A 308 -20.09 9.56 -2.79
CA ALA A 308 -21.17 9.12 -3.66
C ALA A 308 -20.86 9.25 -5.17
N ALA A 309 -20.02 10.20 -5.57
CA ALA A 309 -19.55 10.32 -6.95
C ALA A 309 -18.56 9.21 -7.31
N GLN A 310 -17.64 8.88 -6.42
CA GLN A 310 -16.70 7.78 -6.57
C GLN A 310 -17.44 6.43 -6.66
N ASP A 311 -18.41 6.18 -5.79
CA ASP A 311 -19.22 4.95 -5.82
C ASP A 311 -19.99 4.79 -7.14
N ARG A 312 -20.63 5.86 -7.63
CA ARG A 312 -21.32 5.81 -8.93
C ARG A 312 -20.35 5.47 -10.07
N ARG A 313 -19.15 6.07 -10.08
CA ARG A 313 -18.13 5.78 -11.09
C ARG A 313 -17.67 4.33 -11.00
N ARG A 314 -17.38 3.84 -9.81
CA ARG A 314 -16.96 2.44 -9.56
C ARG A 314 -18.03 1.44 -10.04
N ILE A 315 -19.30 1.69 -9.71
CA ILE A 315 -20.41 0.83 -10.16
C ILE A 315 -20.52 0.83 -11.70
N ALA A 316 -20.37 1.99 -12.33
CA ALA A 316 -20.42 2.09 -13.79
C ALA A 316 -19.24 1.33 -14.46
N LEU A 317 -18.03 1.44 -13.92
CA LEU A 317 -16.86 0.71 -14.43
C LEU A 317 -17.01 -0.80 -14.25
N ALA A 318 -17.50 -1.26 -13.09
CA ALA A 318 -17.75 -2.68 -12.85
C ALA A 318 -18.80 -3.24 -13.82
N ALA A 319 -19.87 -2.50 -14.07
CA ALA A 319 -20.90 -2.91 -15.05
C ALA A 319 -20.34 -2.98 -16.49
N ALA A 320 -19.49 -2.03 -16.88
CA ALA A 320 -18.84 -2.03 -18.18
C ALA A 320 -17.88 -3.23 -18.33
N SER A 321 -17.13 -3.58 -17.31
CA SER A 321 -16.23 -4.74 -17.29
C SER A 321 -17.01 -6.05 -17.48
N ILE A 322 -18.12 -6.23 -16.76
CA ILE A 322 -18.99 -7.41 -16.89
C ILE A 322 -19.57 -7.52 -18.31
N ALA A 323 -20.02 -6.40 -18.88
CA ALA A 323 -20.56 -6.37 -20.22
C ALA A 323 -19.52 -6.76 -21.29
N ALA A 324 -18.27 -6.29 -21.13
CA ALA A 324 -17.16 -6.67 -22.02
C ALA A 324 -16.85 -8.17 -21.96
N MET A 325 -16.75 -8.75 -20.75
CA MET A 325 -16.52 -10.20 -20.57
C MET A 325 -17.65 -11.08 -21.09
N SER A 326 -18.88 -10.54 -21.23
CA SER A 326 -20.03 -11.29 -21.75
C SER A 326 -20.14 -11.20 -23.28
N ALA A 327 -19.34 -10.35 -23.92
CA ALA A 327 -19.33 -10.15 -25.39
C ALA A 327 -18.21 -10.93 -26.10
N GLU A 328 -17.28 -11.49 -25.35
CA GLU A 328 -16.26 -12.46 -25.80
C GLU A 328 -16.77 -13.91 -25.63
#